data_af00cee76d72b504750ac3b71c3bc0ff
#
_entry.id   af00cee76d72b504750ac3b71c3bc0ff
#
_cell.length_a   1.000
_cell.length_b   1.000
_cell.length_c   1.000
_cell.angle_alpha   90.00
_cell.angle_beta   90.00
_cell.angle_gamma   90.00
#
_symmetry.space_group_name_H-M   'P 1'
#
loop_
_entity.id
_entity.type
_entity.pdbx_description
1 polymer ?
#
loop_
_entity_poly.entity_id
_entity_poly.type
_entity_poly.pdbx_seq_one_letter_code
_entity_poly.pdbx_strand_id
1 'polypeptide(L)'
;MHKYLVSLGIYPEYKGYRYIKYAIEHRIKSLGKLHKHFPNEPYSRLDRNIRYVIQQQYDKMSHIVPRPTISSLLSNLIEDYYGNTE
;
A
#
# COMPACT_ATOMS: atom_id res chain seq x y z
N MET A 1 7.25 -8.86 6.29
CA MET A 1 6.63 -7.75 5.52
C MET A 1 7.35 -7.47 4.21
N HIS A 2 8.67 -7.32 4.24
CA HIS A 2 9.42 -7.01 3.00
C HIS A 2 9.19 -8.06 1.91
N LYS A 3 9.31 -9.34 2.26
CA LYS A 3 9.13 -10.42 1.27
C LYS A 3 7.74 -10.42 0.67
N TYR A 4 6.73 -10.11 1.48
CA TYR A 4 5.36 -10.03 1.00
C TYR A 4 5.20 -8.94 -0.06
N LEU A 5 5.72 -7.74 0.23
CA LEU A 5 5.61 -6.63 -0.71
C LEU A 5 6.39 -6.91 -2.00
N VAL A 6 7.60 -7.44 -1.88
CA VAL A 6 8.40 -7.78 -3.06
C VAL A 6 7.68 -8.81 -3.94
N SER A 7 7.01 -9.78 -3.32
CA SER A 7 6.28 -10.80 -4.09
C SER A 7 5.14 -10.19 -4.92
N LEU A 8 4.65 -9.03 -4.53
CA LEU A 8 3.63 -8.29 -5.27
C LEU A 8 4.20 -7.29 -6.26
N GLY A 9 5.55 -7.22 -6.35
CA GLY A 9 6.20 -6.26 -7.23
C GLY A 9 6.33 -4.87 -6.64
N ILE A 10 6.13 -4.73 -5.32
CA ILE A 10 6.29 -3.46 -4.64
C ILE A 10 7.68 -3.45 -4.02
N TYR A 11 8.60 -2.74 -4.68
CA TYR A 11 10.01 -2.77 -4.32
C TYR A 11 10.42 -1.55 -3.51
N PRO A 12 11.49 -1.67 -2.68
CA PRO A 12 11.95 -0.56 -1.83
C PRO A 12 12.34 0.71 -2.59
N GLU A 13 12.73 0.60 -3.86
CA GLU A 13 13.07 1.77 -4.66
C GLU A 13 11.85 2.61 -5.05
N TYR A 14 10.63 2.09 -4.94
CA TYR A 14 9.45 2.90 -5.17
C TYR A 14 9.20 3.82 -3.98
N LYS A 15 8.91 5.09 -4.25
CA LYS A 15 8.62 6.04 -3.18
C LYS A 15 7.39 5.67 -2.36
N GLY A 16 6.45 4.96 -2.97
CA GLY A 16 5.26 4.50 -2.27
C GLY A 16 5.49 3.31 -1.35
N TYR A 17 6.63 2.63 -1.46
CA TYR A 17 6.92 1.42 -0.70
C TYR A 17 6.78 1.65 0.81
N ARG A 18 7.45 2.67 1.34
CA ARG A 18 7.45 2.90 2.79
C ARG A 18 6.08 3.30 3.31
N TYR A 19 5.28 3.99 2.50
CA TYR A 19 3.92 4.36 2.92
C TYR A 19 3.02 3.13 3.00
N ILE A 20 3.09 2.27 1.99
CA ILE A 20 2.29 1.04 1.96
C ILE A 20 2.73 0.11 3.08
N LYS A 21 4.03 -0.07 3.26
CA LYS A 21 4.57 -0.91 4.32
C LYS A 21 4.09 -0.43 5.70
N TYR A 22 4.20 0.88 5.95
CA TYR A 22 3.75 1.47 7.21
C TYR A 22 2.26 1.26 7.43
N ALA A 23 1.46 1.48 6.38
CA ALA A 23 0.02 1.31 6.48
C ALA A 23 -0.36 -0.13 6.84
N ILE A 24 0.30 -1.11 6.22
CA ILE A 24 0.03 -2.51 6.52
C ILE A 24 0.46 -2.85 7.94
N GLU A 25 1.66 -2.43 8.34
CA GLU A 25 2.18 -2.72 9.67
C GLU A 25 1.29 -2.15 10.79
N HIS A 26 0.68 -1.00 10.53
CA HIS A 26 -0.17 -0.32 11.53
C HIS A 26 -1.66 -0.46 11.23
N ARG A 27 -2.01 -1.27 10.24
CA ARG A 27 -3.41 -1.56 9.85
C ARG A 27 -4.19 -0.30 9.53
N ILE A 28 -3.57 0.63 8.83
CA ILE A 28 -4.18 1.89 8.41
C ILE A 28 -4.81 1.70 7.03
N LYS A 29 -6.13 1.85 6.94
CA LYS A 29 -6.88 1.54 5.72
C LYS A 29 -7.29 2.75 4.90
N SER A 30 -6.94 3.96 5.33
CA SER A 30 -7.28 5.16 4.58
C SER A 30 -6.08 6.07 4.43
N LEU A 31 -6.04 6.78 3.28
CA LEU A 31 -4.94 7.69 3.01
C LEU A 31 -4.94 8.88 3.98
N GLY A 32 -6.13 9.36 4.36
CA GLY A 32 -6.23 10.47 5.31
C GLY A 32 -5.63 10.13 6.67
N LYS A 33 -5.88 8.92 7.15
CA LYS A 33 -5.30 8.47 8.42
C LYS A 33 -3.79 8.23 8.28
N LEU A 34 -3.37 7.68 7.14
CA LEU A 34 -1.95 7.46 6.88
C LEU A 34 -1.20 8.77 6.86
N HIS A 35 -1.76 9.80 6.24
CA HIS A 35 -1.10 11.11 6.16
C HIS A 35 -0.79 11.71 7.53
N LYS A 36 -1.59 11.41 8.54
CA LYS A 36 -1.35 11.90 9.90
C LYS A 36 -0.04 11.39 10.48
N HIS A 37 0.46 10.29 9.99
CA HIS A 37 1.75 9.72 10.42
C HIS A 37 2.93 10.26 9.62
N PHE A 38 2.66 11.06 8.59
CA PHE A 38 3.70 11.69 7.77
C PHE A 38 3.39 13.18 7.64
N PRO A 39 3.36 13.93 8.78
CA PRO A 39 2.88 15.31 8.79
C PRO A 39 3.77 16.27 7.99
N ASN A 40 5.03 15.91 7.77
CA ASN A 40 5.96 16.75 7.02
C ASN A 40 5.88 16.54 5.51
N GLU A 41 5.03 15.62 5.06
CA GLU A 41 4.87 15.33 3.64
C GLU A 41 3.47 15.71 3.19
N PRO A 42 3.35 16.39 2.02
CA PRO A 42 2.02 16.76 1.51
C PRO A 42 1.17 15.53 1.24
N TYR A 43 -0.13 15.65 1.48
CA TYR A 43 -1.09 14.60 1.17
C TYR A 43 -0.98 14.15 -0.28
N SER A 44 -0.81 15.12 -1.19
CA SER A 44 -0.70 14.82 -2.61
C SER A 44 0.52 13.96 -2.96
N ARG A 45 1.58 14.04 -2.16
CA ARG A 45 2.77 13.22 -2.37
C ARG A 45 2.47 11.76 -2.05
N LEU A 46 1.81 11.50 -0.92
CA LEU A 46 1.40 10.15 -0.56
C LEU A 46 0.47 9.57 -1.63
N ASP A 47 -0.52 10.36 -2.02
CA ASP A 47 -1.50 9.95 -3.02
C ASP A 47 -0.80 9.57 -4.33
N ARG A 48 0.05 10.45 -4.83
CA ARG A 48 0.74 10.24 -6.10
C ARG A 48 1.64 9.00 -6.06
N ASN A 49 2.42 8.88 -5.00
CA ASN A 49 3.39 7.79 -4.93
C ASN A 49 2.72 6.43 -4.76
N ILE A 50 1.64 6.36 -4.01
CA ILE A 50 0.90 5.12 -3.86
C ILE A 50 0.17 4.76 -5.15
N ARG A 51 -0.46 5.75 -5.82
CA ARG A 51 -1.12 5.51 -7.11
C ARG A 51 -0.14 5.04 -8.17
N TYR A 52 1.09 5.56 -8.14
CA TYR A 52 2.12 5.12 -9.08
C TYR A 52 2.39 3.63 -8.93
N VAL A 53 2.51 3.16 -7.69
CA VAL A 53 2.72 1.73 -7.42
C VAL A 53 1.54 0.91 -7.93
N ILE A 54 0.32 1.38 -7.68
CA ILE A 54 -0.88 0.68 -8.16
C ILE A 54 -0.84 0.53 -9.67
N GLN A 55 -0.55 1.61 -10.39
CA GLN A 55 -0.52 1.60 -11.85
C GLN A 55 0.55 0.67 -12.40
N GLN A 56 1.71 0.63 -11.76
CA GLN A 56 2.83 -0.17 -12.23
C GLN A 56 2.68 -1.66 -11.92
N GLN A 57 2.01 -1.99 -10.84
CA GLN A 57 1.99 -3.36 -10.33
C GLN A 57 0.61 -3.99 -10.25
N TYR A 58 -0.40 -3.34 -10.83
CA TYR A 58 -1.77 -3.83 -10.69
C TYR A 58 -1.94 -5.27 -11.17
N ASP A 59 -1.30 -5.63 -12.28
CA ASP A 59 -1.45 -6.97 -12.83
C ASP A 59 -1.01 -8.05 -11.85
N LYS A 60 0.00 -7.75 -11.04
CA LYS A 60 0.49 -8.70 -10.03
C LYS A 60 -0.38 -8.75 -8.79
N MET A 61 -1.19 -7.71 -8.58
CA MET A 61 -2.05 -7.59 -7.40
C MET A 61 -3.52 -7.82 -7.71
N SER A 62 -3.86 -8.08 -8.97
CA SER A 62 -5.26 -8.13 -9.41
C SER A 62 -6.08 -9.18 -8.68
N HIS A 63 -5.45 -10.25 -8.19
CA HIS A 63 -6.14 -11.29 -7.43
C HIS A 63 -6.47 -10.85 -6.00
N ILE A 64 -5.80 -9.79 -5.52
CA ILE A 64 -6.00 -9.25 -4.17
C ILE A 64 -6.86 -8.00 -4.22
N VAL A 65 -6.59 -7.14 -5.21
CA VAL A 65 -7.21 -5.84 -5.33
C VAL A 65 -8.06 -5.77 -6.59
N PRO A 66 -9.37 -6.05 -6.49
CA PRO A 66 -10.25 -6.02 -7.66
C PRO A 66 -10.42 -4.61 -8.25
N ARG A 67 -10.22 -3.57 -7.45
CA ARG A 67 -10.30 -2.18 -7.89
C ARG A 67 -9.13 -1.40 -7.32
N PRO A 68 -8.27 -0.83 -8.17
CA PRO A 68 -7.04 -0.17 -7.69
C PRO A 68 -7.26 1.25 -7.17
N THR A 69 -8.10 1.40 -6.15
CA THR A 69 -8.16 2.64 -5.38
C THR A 69 -7.26 2.47 -4.16
N ILE A 70 -6.80 3.60 -3.60
CA ILE A 70 -5.88 3.53 -2.46
C ILE A 70 -6.52 2.83 -1.26
N SER A 71 -7.76 3.20 -0.92
CA SER A 71 -8.44 2.56 0.21
C SER A 71 -8.66 1.08 -0.03
N SER A 72 -9.04 0.70 -1.24
CA SER A 72 -9.21 -0.69 -1.61
C SER A 72 -7.89 -1.44 -1.53
N LEU A 73 -6.82 -0.84 -2.04
CA LEU A 73 -5.48 -1.44 -1.97
C LEU A 73 -5.07 -1.72 -0.54
N LEU A 74 -5.12 -0.69 0.32
CA LEU A 74 -4.66 -0.85 1.70
C LEU A 74 -5.50 -1.86 2.47
N SER A 75 -6.82 -1.81 2.34
CA SER A 75 -7.71 -2.77 2.99
C SER A 75 -7.41 -4.20 2.56
N ASN A 76 -7.29 -4.42 1.25
CA ASN A 76 -7.10 -5.77 0.75
C ASN A 76 -5.72 -6.32 1.06
N LEU A 77 -4.69 -5.47 1.03
CA LEU A 77 -3.34 -5.92 1.39
C LEU A 77 -3.26 -6.26 2.87
N ILE A 78 -3.90 -5.47 3.73
CA ILE A 78 -3.93 -5.75 5.16
C ILE A 78 -4.63 -7.08 5.42
N GLU A 79 -5.79 -7.30 4.82
CA GLU A 79 -6.51 -8.54 4.99
C GLU A 79 -5.73 -9.74 4.45
N ASP A 80 -5.12 -9.59 3.30
CA ASP A 80 -4.34 -10.66 2.70
C ASP A 80 -3.13 -11.02 3.56
N TYR A 81 -2.41 -10.01 4.01
CA TYR A 81 -1.19 -10.22 4.78
C TYR A 81 -1.49 -10.88 6.13
N TYR A 82 -2.43 -10.33 6.89
CA TYR A 82 -2.73 -10.83 8.23
C TYR A 82 -3.61 -12.08 8.19
N GLY A 83 -4.45 -12.20 7.18
CA GLY A 83 -5.25 -13.41 7.01
C GLY A 83 -4.39 -14.64 6.75
N ASN A 84 -3.27 -14.47 6.06
CA ASN A 84 -2.37 -15.58 5.76
C ASN A 84 -1.53 -16.01 6.96
N THR A 85 -1.52 -15.23 8.03
CA THR A 85 -0.75 -15.57 9.24
C THR A 85 -1.60 -16.21 10.32
N GLU A 86 -2.88 -16.27 10.11
CA GLU A 86 -3.80 -16.92 11.02
C GLU A 86 -3.98 -18.39 10.66
#